data_f15f8412f12c08f93421cb3b7dbede3b
#
_entry.id   f15f8412f12c08f93421cb3b7dbede3b
#
_cell.length_a   1.000
_cell.length_b   1.000
_cell.length_c   1.000
_cell.angle_alpha   90.00
_cell.angle_beta   90.00
_cell.angle_gamma   90.00
#
_symmetry.space_group_name_H-M   'P 1'
#
loop_
_entity.id
_entity.type
_entity.pdbx_description
1 polymer ?
#
loop_
_entity_poly.entity_id
_entity_poly.type
_entity_poly.pdbx_seq_one_letter_code
_entity_poly.pdbx_strand_id
1 'polypeptide(L)'
;MIELTPELTKELRHYLETNDAAKLQRTFHAMHPTDIATFIDDLSDEDATRALRVLPDVKVADVITEMDQDRRREILSLVPEQEIATKIVQNMDTDDAADLIRDLRSERQDAILAHIPDLEQAGNIVDLLHYDEDTAGGVMRKEMIVVNANWSMPMCLDEMRRQAEELDEIYYVYVVDDLKRLIGILPTKTVITNPSISEIRYVMLPNPVILHESDSMDTVIKTFDQYDLVAIPVVDALGRLKGVITIDDVVDEMREKHEAESQMASGLSSDIDTSDNIFKQTGARLPWLLIGMIGGIFNSQLLGIYDSVFAMIPQISLFIPLIGGTGGNVGMQSSTIVVQDLARGTLDLKRIPRTILNDLCVALVIASVISMVVFVYNYFYIKDMLVMASVSLSLFVVVICASLFGSVIPLLMNAVKIDPARATGPFITILDDLIGMFVYMTITQALYGHFR
;
A
#
# COMPACT_ATOMS: atom_id res chain seq x y z
N MET A 1 -24.03 6.13 16.83
CA MET A 1 -23.79 6.28 15.38
C MET A 1 -24.69 5.30 14.65
N ILE A 2 -25.25 5.69 13.50
CA ILE A 2 -26.12 4.82 12.67
C ILE A 2 -25.25 4.29 11.53
N GLU A 3 -25.18 2.97 11.36
CA GLU A 3 -24.44 2.33 10.29
C GLU A 3 -25.20 2.39 8.96
N LEU A 4 -24.49 2.44 7.84
CA LEU A 4 -25.07 2.44 6.49
C LEU A 4 -25.59 1.03 6.14
N THR A 5 -26.91 0.87 6.24
CA THR A 5 -27.60 -0.36 5.83
C THR A 5 -28.29 -0.19 4.45
N PRO A 6 -28.59 -1.28 3.71
CA PRO A 6 -29.31 -1.20 2.44
C PRO A 6 -30.68 -0.50 2.54
N GLU A 7 -31.35 -0.61 3.68
CA GLU A 7 -32.61 0.08 3.98
C GLU A 7 -32.38 1.59 4.13
N LEU A 8 -31.35 1.97 4.91
CA LEU A 8 -30.97 3.37 5.10
C LEU A 8 -30.52 4.02 3.80
N THR A 9 -29.76 3.32 2.97
CA THR A 9 -29.34 3.79 1.65
C THR A 9 -30.54 4.15 0.77
N LYS A 10 -31.62 3.33 0.76
CA LYS A 10 -32.86 3.62 0.04
C LYS A 10 -33.60 4.84 0.60
N GLU A 11 -33.59 4.98 1.92
CA GLU A 11 -34.21 6.10 2.60
C GLU A 11 -33.49 7.42 2.30
N LEU A 12 -32.15 7.41 2.34
CA LEU A 12 -31.31 8.56 1.99
C LEU A 12 -31.50 8.98 0.53
N ARG A 13 -31.52 8.03 -0.41
CA ARG A 13 -31.84 8.29 -1.84
C ARG A 13 -33.21 8.91 -1.99
N HIS A 14 -34.22 8.42 -1.26
CA HIS A 14 -35.57 9.01 -1.29
C HIS A 14 -35.59 10.44 -0.75
N TYR A 15 -34.81 10.75 0.31
CA TYR A 15 -34.71 12.14 0.80
C TYR A 15 -34.02 13.07 -0.20
N LEU A 16 -33.04 12.60 -0.95
CA LEU A 16 -32.41 13.35 -2.03
C LEU A 16 -33.39 13.60 -3.19
N GLU A 17 -34.14 12.59 -3.63
CA GLU A 17 -35.13 12.69 -4.69
C GLU A 17 -36.29 13.64 -4.32
N THR A 18 -36.73 13.61 -3.08
CA THR A 18 -37.82 14.48 -2.56
C THR A 18 -37.34 15.85 -2.09
N ASN A 19 -36.02 16.10 -2.16
CA ASN A 19 -35.38 17.32 -1.71
C ASN A 19 -35.68 17.66 -0.22
N ASP A 20 -35.81 16.62 0.63
CA ASP A 20 -36.06 16.75 2.08
C ASP A 20 -34.73 16.96 2.83
N ALA A 21 -34.15 18.17 2.65
CA ALA A 21 -32.87 18.53 3.23
C ALA A 21 -32.84 18.39 4.78
N ALA A 22 -33.98 18.61 5.45
CA ALA A 22 -34.04 18.56 6.92
C ALA A 22 -33.88 17.11 7.45
N LYS A 23 -34.48 16.13 6.78
CA LYS A 23 -34.32 14.73 7.17
C LYS A 23 -32.94 14.21 6.79
N LEU A 24 -32.45 14.55 5.60
CA LEU A 24 -31.11 14.20 5.15
C LEU A 24 -30.04 14.69 6.13
N GLN A 25 -30.11 15.97 6.52
CA GLN A 25 -29.18 16.57 7.49
C GLN A 25 -29.21 15.87 8.85
N ARG A 26 -30.42 15.56 9.37
CA ARG A 26 -30.56 14.85 10.66
C ARG A 26 -29.95 13.46 10.61
N THR A 27 -30.15 12.74 9.51
CA THR A 27 -29.61 11.39 9.34
C THR A 27 -28.09 11.45 9.22
N PHE A 28 -27.56 12.31 8.39
CA PHE A 28 -26.12 12.51 8.24
C PHE A 28 -25.43 12.95 9.54
N HIS A 29 -26.11 13.75 10.37
CA HIS A 29 -25.54 14.14 11.67
C HIS A 29 -25.30 12.94 12.59
N ALA A 30 -26.11 11.88 12.46
CA ALA A 30 -26.02 10.69 13.29
C ALA A 30 -25.12 9.57 12.69
N MET A 31 -24.64 9.74 11.44
CA MET A 31 -23.77 8.79 10.73
C MET A 31 -22.30 9.17 10.91
N HIS A 32 -21.41 8.17 10.73
CA HIS A 32 -19.98 8.40 10.65
C HIS A 32 -19.60 9.03 9.30
N PRO A 33 -18.57 9.88 9.22
CA PRO A 33 -18.10 10.45 7.94
C PRO A 33 -17.81 9.39 6.87
N THR A 34 -17.13 8.31 7.20
CA THR A 34 -16.84 7.17 6.31
C THR A 34 -18.11 6.54 5.70
N ASP A 35 -19.18 6.37 6.51
CA ASP A 35 -20.44 5.83 6.01
C ASP A 35 -21.15 6.81 5.05
N ILE A 36 -20.99 8.12 5.29
CA ILE A 36 -21.52 9.17 4.42
C ILE A 36 -20.73 9.21 3.11
N ALA A 37 -19.39 9.13 3.17
CA ALA A 37 -18.53 9.06 2.01
C ALA A 37 -18.91 7.87 1.12
N THR A 38 -19.00 6.66 1.69
CA THR A 38 -19.45 5.45 0.98
C THR A 38 -20.83 5.63 0.31
N PHE A 39 -21.76 6.33 0.96
CA PHE A 39 -23.05 6.62 0.37
C PHE A 39 -22.94 7.61 -0.81
N ILE A 40 -22.09 8.63 -0.69
CA ILE A 40 -21.92 9.68 -1.71
C ILE A 40 -21.18 9.12 -2.93
N ASP A 41 -20.24 8.19 -2.76
CA ASP A 41 -19.49 7.55 -3.85
C ASP A 41 -20.42 6.82 -4.84
N ASP A 42 -21.52 6.26 -4.34
CA ASP A 42 -22.56 5.58 -5.12
C ASP A 42 -23.56 6.52 -5.82
N LEU A 43 -23.45 7.84 -5.69
CA LEU A 43 -24.36 8.82 -6.25
C LEU A 43 -23.89 9.38 -7.59
N SER A 44 -24.83 9.99 -8.35
CA SER A 44 -24.48 10.86 -9.47
C SER A 44 -23.79 12.14 -8.96
N ASP A 45 -22.96 12.78 -9.79
CA ASP A 45 -22.23 14.01 -9.44
C ASP A 45 -23.15 15.12 -8.94
N GLU A 46 -24.34 15.26 -9.54
CA GLU A 46 -25.33 16.24 -9.12
C GLU A 46 -25.91 15.92 -7.74
N ASP A 47 -26.19 14.64 -7.46
CA ASP A 47 -26.72 14.18 -6.20
C ASP A 47 -25.66 14.24 -5.09
N ALA A 48 -24.41 13.87 -5.39
CA ALA A 48 -23.28 13.97 -4.52
C ALA A 48 -23.03 15.41 -4.07
N THR A 49 -22.97 16.35 -5.02
CA THR A 49 -22.83 17.79 -4.70
C THR A 49 -24.02 18.32 -3.89
N ARG A 50 -25.25 17.85 -4.13
CA ARG A 50 -26.41 18.21 -3.32
C ARG A 50 -26.32 17.65 -1.90
N ALA A 51 -25.86 16.42 -1.76
CA ALA A 51 -25.67 15.77 -0.46
C ALA A 51 -24.63 16.53 0.40
N LEU A 52 -23.50 16.87 -0.18
CA LEU A 52 -22.45 17.65 0.49
C LEU A 52 -22.93 19.02 0.96
N ARG A 53 -23.73 19.72 0.17
CA ARG A 53 -24.28 21.05 0.56
C ARG A 53 -25.23 21.02 1.75
N VAL A 54 -25.77 19.89 2.11
CA VAL A 54 -26.68 19.72 3.27
C VAL A 54 -25.91 19.48 4.55
N LEU A 55 -24.63 19.06 4.47
CA LEU A 55 -23.77 18.81 5.62
C LEU A 55 -23.27 20.11 6.26
N PRO A 56 -23.01 20.14 7.59
CA PRO A 56 -22.24 21.19 8.23
C PRO A 56 -20.81 21.24 7.69
N ASP A 57 -20.21 22.44 7.61
CA ASP A 57 -18.91 22.65 6.97
C ASP A 57 -17.80 21.72 7.56
N VAL A 58 -17.73 21.58 8.89
CA VAL A 58 -16.78 20.65 9.55
C VAL A 58 -16.99 19.22 9.05
N LYS A 59 -18.21 18.75 8.99
CA LYS A 59 -18.51 17.38 8.57
C LYS A 59 -18.32 17.15 7.06
N VAL A 60 -18.37 18.22 6.25
CA VAL A 60 -18.02 18.14 4.83
C VAL A 60 -16.52 17.85 4.68
N ALA A 61 -15.67 18.49 5.49
CA ALA A 61 -14.23 18.26 5.50
C ALA A 61 -13.93 16.78 5.78
N ASP A 62 -14.44 16.24 6.90
CA ASP A 62 -14.26 14.83 7.28
C ASP A 62 -14.73 13.86 6.18
N VAL A 63 -15.90 14.12 5.57
CA VAL A 63 -16.44 13.27 4.51
C VAL A 63 -15.58 13.31 3.24
N ILE A 64 -15.05 14.48 2.89
CA ILE A 64 -14.18 14.63 1.71
C ILE A 64 -12.83 13.93 1.92
N THR A 65 -12.29 13.92 3.14
CA THR A 65 -11.07 13.17 3.49
C THR A 65 -11.29 11.67 3.30
N GLU A 66 -12.41 11.14 3.73
CA GLU A 66 -12.77 9.70 3.66
C GLU A 66 -13.19 9.20 2.26
N MET A 67 -13.32 10.09 1.27
CA MET A 67 -13.71 9.71 -0.10
C MET A 67 -12.55 9.16 -0.91
N ASP A 68 -12.88 8.24 -1.85
CA ASP A 68 -11.94 7.80 -2.89
C ASP A 68 -11.33 8.99 -3.65
N GLN A 69 -10.01 8.95 -3.90
CA GLN A 69 -9.26 10.06 -4.49
C GLN A 69 -9.80 10.49 -5.87
N ASP A 70 -10.11 9.54 -6.75
CA ASP A 70 -10.62 9.84 -8.09
C ASP A 70 -12.03 10.44 -7.99
N ARG A 71 -12.86 9.91 -7.10
CA ARG A 71 -14.21 10.40 -6.85
C ARG A 71 -14.21 11.80 -6.22
N ARG A 72 -13.32 12.02 -5.26
CA ARG A 72 -13.05 13.32 -4.64
C ARG A 72 -12.69 14.38 -5.68
N ARG A 73 -11.77 14.07 -6.61
CA ARG A 73 -11.39 14.98 -7.71
C ARG A 73 -12.56 15.33 -8.63
N GLU A 74 -13.39 14.35 -8.98
CA GLU A 74 -14.57 14.58 -9.84
C GLU A 74 -15.52 15.57 -9.18
N ILE A 75 -15.92 15.32 -7.94
CA ILE A 75 -16.86 16.16 -7.19
C ILE A 75 -16.28 17.56 -6.97
N LEU A 76 -15.02 17.67 -6.53
CA LEU A 76 -14.38 18.95 -6.31
C LEU A 76 -14.22 19.76 -7.60
N SER A 77 -14.18 19.10 -8.76
CA SER A 77 -14.15 19.82 -10.04
C SER A 77 -15.40 20.66 -10.29
N LEU A 78 -16.52 20.34 -9.63
CA LEU A 78 -17.81 21.01 -9.74
C LEU A 78 -18.03 22.10 -8.66
N VAL A 79 -17.13 22.18 -7.67
CA VAL A 79 -17.23 23.11 -6.54
C VAL A 79 -16.35 24.33 -6.83
N PRO A 80 -16.85 25.57 -6.60
CA PRO A 80 -16.05 26.78 -6.73
C PRO A 80 -14.85 26.82 -5.77
N GLU A 81 -13.71 27.37 -6.20
CA GLU A 81 -12.47 27.46 -5.44
C GLU A 81 -12.66 28.14 -4.07
N GLN A 82 -13.45 29.21 -4.04
CA GLN A 82 -13.77 29.91 -2.80
C GLN A 82 -14.54 29.01 -1.82
N GLU A 83 -15.46 28.17 -2.30
CA GLU A 83 -16.22 27.26 -1.43
C GLU A 83 -15.33 26.12 -0.94
N ILE A 84 -14.42 25.60 -1.75
CA ILE A 84 -13.40 24.62 -1.33
C ILE A 84 -12.53 25.23 -0.21
N ALA A 85 -12.00 26.44 -0.41
CA ALA A 85 -11.13 27.10 0.57
C ALA A 85 -11.81 27.33 1.92
N THR A 86 -13.05 27.90 1.90
CA THR A 86 -13.70 28.38 3.12
C THR A 86 -14.52 27.35 3.87
N LYS A 87 -15.00 26.29 3.21
CA LYS A 87 -15.85 25.28 3.84
C LYS A 87 -15.17 23.92 4.01
N ILE A 88 -14.24 23.59 3.12
CA ILE A 88 -13.57 22.30 3.13
C ILE A 88 -12.18 22.47 3.75
N VAL A 89 -11.25 23.07 3.04
CA VAL A 89 -9.84 23.21 3.45
C VAL A 89 -9.68 23.89 4.82
N GLN A 90 -10.49 24.90 5.13
CA GLN A 90 -10.41 25.60 6.41
C GLN A 90 -10.77 24.70 7.61
N ASN A 91 -11.52 23.63 7.40
CA ASN A 91 -11.97 22.71 8.45
C ASN A 91 -11.26 21.36 8.38
N MET A 92 -10.18 21.24 7.62
CA MET A 92 -9.33 20.05 7.52
C MET A 92 -8.04 20.23 8.32
N ASP A 93 -7.46 19.13 8.76
CA ASP A 93 -6.07 19.09 9.20
C ASP A 93 -5.13 19.49 8.04
N THR A 94 -3.95 20.00 8.34
CA THR A 94 -3.08 20.60 7.32
C THR A 94 -2.50 19.58 6.34
N ASP A 95 -2.27 18.35 6.75
CA ASP A 95 -1.86 17.22 5.90
C ASP A 95 -2.95 16.86 4.89
N ASP A 96 -4.17 16.57 5.36
CA ASP A 96 -5.34 16.31 4.51
C ASP A 96 -5.61 17.44 3.53
N ALA A 97 -5.51 18.69 4.01
CA ALA A 97 -5.67 19.87 3.17
C ALA A 97 -4.56 19.98 2.10
N ALA A 98 -3.31 19.64 2.45
CA ALA A 98 -2.21 19.62 1.50
C ALA A 98 -2.40 18.55 0.44
N ASP A 99 -2.82 17.34 0.83
CA ASP A 99 -3.06 16.24 -0.10
C ASP A 99 -4.23 16.53 -1.04
N LEU A 100 -5.32 17.08 -0.51
CA LEU A 100 -6.43 17.52 -1.34
C LEU A 100 -6.01 18.57 -2.36
N ILE A 101 -5.17 19.54 -1.98
CA ILE A 101 -4.70 20.59 -2.87
C ILE A 101 -3.73 20.02 -3.91
N ARG A 102 -2.81 19.12 -3.55
CA ARG A 102 -1.90 18.45 -4.49
C ARG A 102 -2.65 17.73 -5.62
N ASP A 103 -3.76 17.11 -5.31
CA ASP A 103 -4.60 16.40 -6.27
C ASP A 103 -5.21 17.31 -7.36
N LEU A 104 -5.23 18.61 -7.14
CA LEU A 104 -5.83 19.57 -8.05
C LEU A 104 -4.81 20.12 -9.07
N ARG A 105 -5.29 20.70 -10.17
CA ARG A 105 -4.45 21.39 -11.14
C ARG A 105 -3.81 22.62 -10.52
N SER A 106 -2.56 22.91 -10.88
CA SER A 106 -1.78 24.03 -10.31
C SER A 106 -2.49 25.38 -10.31
N GLU A 107 -3.27 25.69 -11.37
CA GLU A 107 -4.05 26.93 -11.44
C GLU A 107 -5.13 27.02 -10.35
N ARG A 108 -5.74 25.87 -10.00
CA ARG A 108 -6.74 25.79 -8.92
C ARG A 108 -6.11 25.78 -7.54
N GLN A 109 -4.92 25.18 -7.39
CA GLN A 109 -4.15 25.20 -6.15
C GLN A 109 -3.91 26.65 -5.69
N ASP A 110 -3.34 27.48 -6.56
CA ASP A 110 -3.08 28.88 -6.25
C ASP A 110 -4.36 29.66 -5.93
N ALA A 111 -5.45 29.40 -6.66
CA ALA A 111 -6.72 30.07 -6.43
C ALA A 111 -7.35 29.69 -5.07
N ILE A 112 -7.30 28.41 -4.68
CA ILE A 112 -7.81 27.93 -3.39
C ILE A 112 -6.97 28.52 -2.25
N LEU A 113 -5.64 28.42 -2.30
CA LEU A 113 -4.73 28.97 -1.29
C LEU A 113 -4.96 30.47 -1.06
N ALA A 114 -5.22 31.24 -2.12
CA ALA A 114 -5.51 32.66 -2.03
C ALA A 114 -6.85 32.99 -1.36
N HIS A 115 -7.77 32.02 -1.26
CA HIS A 115 -9.09 32.20 -0.64
C HIS A 115 -9.20 31.63 0.79
N ILE A 116 -8.16 30.98 1.32
CA ILE A 116 -8.14 30.50 2.72
C ILE A 116 -8.13 31.72 3.65
N PRO A 117 -9.12 31.86 4.55
CA PRO A 117 -9.23 33.03 5.43
C PRO A 117 -8.13 33.07 6.50
N ASP A 118 -7.71 31.91 6.99
CA ASP A 118 -6.64 31.79 7.99
C ASP A 118 -5.27 31.77 7.28
N LEU A 119 -4.51 32.83 7.49
CA LEU A 119 -3.18 32.97 6.90
C LEU A 119 -2.13 32.02 7.52
N GLU A 120 -2.31 31.61 8.78
CA GLU A 120 -1.42 30.66 9.44
C GLU A 120 -1.62 29.27 8.87
N GLN A 121 -2.88 28.82 8.73
CA GLN A 121 -3.22 27.56 8.08
C GLN A 121 -2.77 27.56 6.60
N ALA A 122 -3.03 28.60 5.85
CA ALA A 122 -2.57 28.73 4.47
C ALA A 122 -1.03 28.62 4.36
N GLY A 123 -0.30 29.25 5.28
CA GLY A 123 1.17 29.17 5.35
C GLY A 123 1.66 27.76 5.70
N ASN A 124 0.98 27.07 6.61
CA ASN A 124 1.29 25.69 6.99
C ASN A 124 1.06 24.72 5.81
N ILE A 125 -0.05 24.86 5.10
CA ILE A 125 -0.34 24.06 3.90
C ILE A 125 0.72 24.29 2.81
N VAL A 126 1.06 25.55 2.53
CA VAL A 126 2.12 25.88 1.56
C VAL A 126 3.48 25.30 1.97
N ASP A 127 3.81 25.29 3.27
CA ASP A 127 5.04 24.64 3.77
C ASP A 127 5.01 23.13 3.50
N LEU A 128 3.86 22.46 3.72
CA LEU A 128 3.69 21.03 3.46
C LEU A 128 3.76 20.68 1.97
N LEU A 129 3.20 21.49 1.11
CA LEU A 129 3.26 21.30 -0.35
C LEU A 129 4.69 21.34 -0.94
N HIS A 130 5.68 21.81 -0.17
CA HIS A 130 7.09 21.80 -0.59
C HIS A 130 7.82 20.49 -0.31
N TYR A 131 7.28 19.62 0.53
CA TYR A 131 7.85 18.30 0.78
C TYR A 131 7.38 17.29 -0.26
N ASP A 132 8.19 16.26 -0.45
CA ASP A 132 7.83 15.09 -1.26
C ASP A 132 6.78 14.26 -0.49
N GLU A 133 5.72 13.81 -1.16
CA GLU A 133 4.63 13.02 -0.58
C GLU A 133 5.14 11.75 0.12
N ASP A 134 6.14 11.08 -0.45
CA ASP A 134 6.75 9.86 0.09
C ASP A 134 7.70 10.10 1.27
N THR A 135 7.62 11.25 1.96
CA THR A 135 8.49 11.59 3.08
C THR A 135 7.70 11.96 4.35
N ALA A 136 8.36 11.84 5.50
CA ALA A 136 7.79 12.27 6.78
C ALA A 136 7.35 13.74 6.79
N GLY A 137 8.03 14.59 6.01
CA GLY A 137 7.64 15.99 5.83
C GLY A 137 6.37 16.15 5.02
N GLY A 138 6.09 15.26 4.06
CA GLY A 138 4.89 15.28 3.22
C GLY A 138 3.63 14.82 3.94
N VAL A 139 3.76 13.90 4.89
CA VAL A 139 2.65 13.25 5.61
C VAL A 139 2.41 13.85 7.01
N MET A 140 3.29 14.76 7.48
CA MET A 140 3.13 15.35 8.81
C MET A 140 2.06 16.41 8.83
N ARG A 141 1.31 16.49 9.93
CA ARG A 141 0.41 17.60 10.23
C ARG A 141 1.05 18.64 11.16
N LYS A 142 0.55 19.88 11.11
CA LYS A 142 1.06 21.00 11.91
C LYS A 142 0.26 21.19 13.20
N GLU A 143 -0.88 20.56 13.32
CA GLU A 143 -1.77 20.63 14.47
C GLU A 143 -1.17 19.84 15.63
N MET A 144 -0.60 20.55 16.60
CA MET A 144 0.04 19.96 17.76
C MET A 144 0.19 20.97 18.89
N ILE A 145 0.18 20.50 20.14
CA ILE A 145 0.42 21.35 21.30
C ILE A 145 1.91 21.45 21.59
N VAL A 146 2.44 22.66 21.52
CA VAL A 146 3.86 22.94 21.76
C VAL A 146 4.02 23.85 22.98
N VAL A 147 4.89 23.45 23.91
CA VAL A 147 5.17 24.22 25.13
C VAL A 147 6.68 24.37 25.35
N ASN A 148 7.07 25.43 26.05
CA ASN A 148 8.48 25.62 26.39
C ASN A 148 8.83 24.86 27.71
N ALA A 149 9.98 24.23 27.75
CA ALA A 149 10.47 23.48 28.90
C ALA A 149 10.56 24.28 30.20
N ASN A 150 10.72 25.59 30.10
CA ASN A 150 10.81 26.49 31.24
C ASN A 150 9.45 26.92 31.82
N TRP A 151 8.33 26.50 31.18
CA TRP A 151 7.01 26.78 31.65
C TRP A 151 6.62 25.93 32.88
N SER A 152 5.71 26.46 33.68
CA SER A 152 5.09 25.71 34.76
C SER A 152 3.91 24.88 34.24
N MET A 153 3.52 23.84 34.97
CA MET A 153 2.38 22.98 34.60
C MET A 153 1.06 23.76 34.43
N PRO A 154 0.71 24.79 35.26
CA PRO A 154 -0.45 25.62 34.99
C PRO A 154 -0.40 26.33 33.62
N MET A 155 0.74 26.88 33.25
CA MET A 155 0.89 27.53 31.94
C MET A 155 0.71 26.51 30.79
N CYS A 156 1.22 25.29 30.98
CA CYS A 156 0.99 24.20 30.02
C CYS A 156 -0.50 23.87 29.87
N LEU A 157 -1.21 23.74 30.98
CA LEU A 157 -2.64 23.45 30.96
C LEU A 157 -3.48 24.59 30.33
N ASP A 158 -3.12 25.84 30.58
CA ASP A 158 -3.81 26.97 29.97
C ASP A 158 -3.55 27.03 28.45
N GLU A 159 -2.32 26.72 28.01
CA GLU A 159 -2.00 26.63 26.60
C GLU A 159 -2.69 25.43 25.91
N MET A 160 -2.72 24.27 26.59
CA MET A 160 -3.48 23.13 26.11
C MET A 160 -4.98 23.47 25.93
N ARG A 161 -5.59 24.16 26.86
CA ARG A 161 -6.99 24.56 26.73
C ARG A 161 -7.23 25.53 25.58
N ARG A 162 -6.27 26.41 25.32
CA ARG A 162 -6.36 27.37 24.22
C ARG A 162 -6.27 26.67 22.83
N GLN A 163 -5.38 25.70 22.71
CA GLN A 163 -5.14 24.98 21.45
C GLN A 163 -6.09 23.78 21.26
N ALA A 164 -6.63 23.20 22.33
CA ALA A 164 -7.47 22.00 22.31
C ALA A 164 -8.83 22.19 21.59
N GLU A 165 -9.28 23.43 21.38
CA GLU A 165 -10.51 23.70 20.63
C GLU A 165 -10.34 23.43 19.12
N GLU A 166 -9.09 23.40 18.62
CA GLU A 166 -8.72 23.22 17.23
C GLU A 166 -8.18 21.80 16.95
N LEU A 167 -8.12 20.92 17.97
CA LEU A 167 -7.51 19.59 17.89
C LEU A 167 -8.52 18.53 18.27
N ASP A 168 -8.73 17.55 17.41
CA ASP A 168 -9.62 16.42 17.69
C ASP A 168 -9.03 15.50 18.74
N GLU A 169 -7.73 15.19 18.68
CA GLU A 169 -7.04 14.30 19.60
C GLU A 169 -5.72 14.87 20.11
N ILE A 170 -5.43 14.67 21.40
CA ILE A 170 -4.22 15.12 22.07
C ILE A 170 -3.51 13.92 22.71
N TYR A 171 -2.58 13.32 21.99
CA TYR A 171 -1.76 12.23 22.51
C TYR A 171 -0.62 12.73 23.40
N TYR A 172 0.11 13.73 22.92
CA TYR A 172 1.28 14.31 23.57
C TYR A 172 1.29 15.82 23.48
N VAL A 173 1.92 16.44 24.47
CA VAL A 173 2.36 17.85 24.41
C VAL A 173 3.86 17.85 24.11
N TYR A 174 4.26 18.55 23.06
CA TYR A 174 5.66 18.60 22.61
C TYR A 174 6.41 19.71 23.33
N VAL A 175 7.56 19.34 23.92
CA VAL A 175 8.37 20.25 24.74
C VAL A 175 9.58 20.71 23.96
N VAL A 176 9.69 22.02 23.76
CA VAL A 176 10.79 22.64 23.02
C VAL A 176 11.64 23.57 23.89
N ASP A 177 12.85 23.83 23.45
CA ASP A 177 13.71 24.87 24.00
C ASP A 177 13.43 26.25 23.35
N ASP A 178 14.18 27.28 23.79
CA ASP A 178 14.05 28.66 23.28
C ASP A 178 14.43 28.79 21.78
N LEU A 179 15.08 27.77 21.18
CA LEU A 179 15.41 27.70 19.78
C LEU A 179 14.41 26.83 18.98
N LYS A 180 13.26 26.48 19.57
CA LYS A 180 12.23 25.60 19.02
C LYS A 180 12.73 24.16 18.75
N ARG A 181 13.84 23.71 19.37
CA ARG A 181 14.31 22.33 19.23
C ARG A 181 13.50 21.44 20.17
N LEU A 182 13.08 20.29 19.67
CA LEU A 182 12.38 19.29 20.45
C LEU A 182 13.33 18.67 21.49
N ILE A 183 12.98 18.74 22.78
CA ILE A 183 13.78 18.19 23.85
C ILE A 183 13.05 17.14 24.69
N GLY A 184 11.74 17.03 24.56
CA GLY A 184 10.93 16.05 25.26
C GLY A 184 9.47 16.05 24.83
N ILE A 185 8.72 15.11 25.38
CA ILE A 185 7.27 15.02 25.24
C ILE A 185 6.63 14.86 26.61
N LEU A 186 5.39 15.33 26.74
CA LEU A 186 4.54 15.14 27.90
C LEU A 186 3.31 14.34 27.47
N PRO A 187 3.19 13.06 27.87
CA PRO A 187 1.93 12.35 27.68
C PRO A 187 0.77 13.09 28.38
N THR A 188 -0.39 13.17 27.76
CA THR A 188 -1.58 13.83 28.31
C THR A 188 -1.92 13.33 29.70
N LYS A 189 -1.75 12.03 29.97
CA LYS A 189 -1.87 11.43 31.30
C LYS A 189 -0.93 12.11 32.33
N THR A 190 0.30 12.43 31.94
CA THR A 190 1.28 13.09 32.84
C THR A 190 0.85 14.49 33.20
N VAL A 191 0.29 15.24 32.26
CA VAL A 191 -0.25 16.58 32.50
C VAL A 191 -1.41 16.56 33.52
N ILE A 192 -2.29 15.57 33.42
CA ILE A 192 -3.47 15.44 34.30
C ILE A 192 -3.05 14.98 35.71
N THR A 193 -2.04 14.12 35.84
CA THR A 193 -1.71 13.46 37.12
C THR A 193 -0.64 14.16 37.95
N ASN A 194 0.10 15.10 37.36
CA ASN A 194 1.16 15.79 38.08
C ASN A 194 0.68 17.04 38.82
N PRO A 195 1.27 17.32 40.00
CA PRO A 195 0.92 18.52 40.77
C PRO A 195 1.31 19.80 40.04
N SER A 196 0.52 20.84 40.24
CA SER A 196 0.62 22.15 39.58
C SER A 196 1.89 22.97 39.90
N ILE A 197 2.85 22.44 40.71
CA ILE A 197 4.04 23.16 41.17
C ILE A 197 5.29 22.82 40.33
N SER A 198 5.23 21.80 39.48
CA SER A 198 6.40 21.32 38.74
C SER A 198 6.63 22.12 37.44
N GLU A 199 7.90 22.43 37.16
CA GLU A 199 8.31 22.86 35.82
C GLU A 199 8.26 21.68 34.84
N ILE A 200 7.89 21.94 33.59
CA ILE A 200 7.75 20.92 32.53
C ILE A 200 9.02 20.11 32.34
N ARG A 201 10.19 20.76 32.42
CA ARG A 201 11.50 20.15 32.28
C ARG A 201 11.74 18.94 33.20
N TYR A 202 11.15 18.93 34.40
CA TYR A 202 11.36 17.85 35.38
C TYR A 202 10.36 16.71 35.27
N VAL A 203 9.28 16.88 34.50
CA VAL A 203 8.21 15.89 34.37
C VAL A 203 8.06 15.35 32.93
N MET A 204 8.69 16.01 31.95
CA MET A 204 8.71 15.54 30.58
C MET A 204 9.51 14.23 30.41
N LEU A 205 9.17 13.44 29.40
CA LEU A 205 9.98 12.34 28.92
C LEU A 205 11.02 12.90 27.95
N PRO A 206 12.32 12.86 28.30
CA PRO A 206 13.37 13.41 27.44
C PRO A 206 13.70 12.45 26.31
N ASN A 207 14.28 12.97 25.22
CA ASN A 207 14.75 12.20 24.06
C ASN A 207 13.65 11.28 23.46
N PRO A 208 12.52 11.81 23.02
CA PRO A 208 11.52 11.00 22.37
C PRO A 208 12.06 10.38 21.08
N VAL A 209 11.38 9.34 20.58
CA VAL A 209 11.59 8.87 19.20
C VAL A 209 11.17 9.99 18.27
N ILE A 210 11.99 10.29 17.27
CA ILE A 210 11.77 11.37 16.30
C ILE A 210 11.91 10.82 14.88
N LEU A 211 11.27 11.51 13.94
CA LEU A 211 11.49 11.36 12.50
C LEU A 211 12.09 12.66 11.95
N HIS A 212 12.90 12.55 10.91
CA HIS A 212 13.36 13.71 10.16
C HIS A 212 12.44 13.97 8.98
N GLU A 213 12.24 15.24 8.62
CA GLU A 213 11.37 15.65 7.51
C GLU A 213 11.72 14.96 6.17
N SER A 214 12.97 14.50 6.01
CA SER A 214 13.47 13.80 4.81
C SER A 214 13.39 12.27 4.92
N ASP A 215 12.90 11.70 6.02
CA ASP A 215 12.79 10.25 6.17
C ASP A 215 11.70 9.73 5.22
N SER A 216 11.99 8.61 4.55
CA SER A 216 11.04 7.98 3.64
C SER A 216 9.86 7.36 4.39
N MET A 217 8.73 7.20 3.72
CA MET A 217 7.53 6.56 4.26
C MET A 217 7.80 5.15 4.80
N ASP A 218 8.69 4.39 4.17
CA ASP A 218 9.17 3.10 4.70
C ASP A 218 9.82 3.21 6.07
N THR A 219 10.57 4.29 6.31
CA THR A 219 11.21 4.56 7.62
C THR A 219 10.17 4.97 8.64
N VAL A 220 9.18 5.76 8.24
CA VAL A 220 8.04 6.17 9.08
C VAL A 220 7.28 4.93 9.55
N ILE A 221 6.77 4.12 8.63
CA ILE A 221 6.03 2.88 8.91
C ILE A 221 6.82 1.97 9.85
N LYS A 222 8.10 1.72 9.53
CA LYS A 222 8.97 0.86 10.34
C LYS A 222 9.18 1.41 11.75
N THR A 223 9.25 2.73 11.90
CA THR A 223 9.46 3.36 13.21
C THR A 223 8.21 3.21 14.08
N PHE A 224 7.02 3.41 13.50
CA PHE A 224 5.75 3.16 14.21
C PHE A 224 5.60 1.70 14.63
N ASP A 225 5.86 0.75 13.73
CA ASP A 225 5.79 -0.70 14.01
C ASP A 225 6.82 -1.13 15.07
N GLN A 226 8.03 -0.57 15.04
CA GLN A 226 9.10 -0.96 15.96
C GLN A 226 8.88 -0.48 17.40
N TYR A 227 8.27 0.69 17.59
CA TYR A 227 8.15 1.34 18.88
C TYR A 227 6.71 1.37 19.43
N ASP A 228 5.72 0.84 18.72
CA ASP A 228 4.30 0.80 19.11
C ASP A 228 3.78 2.18 19.54
N LEU A 229 4.11 3.23 18.79
CA LEU A 229 3.74 4.61 19.12
C LEU A 229 2.44 5.02 18.38
N VAL A 230 1.69 5.95 18.99
CA VAL A 230 0.46 6.51 18.40
C VAL A 230 0.70 7.84 17.70
N ALA A 231 1.80 8.54 18.01
CA ALA A 231 2.21 9.75 17.34
C ALA A 231 3.72 9.95 17.48
N ILE A 232 4.39 10.41 16.42
CA ILE A 232 5.84 10.66 16.40
C ILE A 232 6.10 12.07 15.88
N PRO A 233 6.87 12.90 16.61
CA PRO A 233 7.23 14.24 16.16
C PRO A 233 8.25 14.20 15.02
N VAL A 234 8.06 15.09 14.05
CA VAL A 234 8.95 15.32 12.92
C VAL A 234 9.81 16.55 13.17
N VAL A 235 11.11 16.43 12.90
CA VAL A 235 12.09 17.51 13.12
C VAL A 235 12.89 17.80 11.86
N ASP A 236 13.41 19.02 11.76
CA ASP A 236 14.37 19.37 10.72
C ASP A 236 15.80 18.92 11.07
N ALA A 237 16.76 19.17 10.18
CA ALA A 237 18.17 18.84 10.37
C ALA A 237 18.83 19.54 11.60
N LEU A 238 18.21 20.58 12.16
CA LEU A 238 18.65 21.29 13.35
C LEU A 238 17.97 20.80 14.63
N GLY A 239 17.08 19.80 14.51
CA GLY A 239 16.28 19.25 15.61
C GLY A 239 15.09 20.14 16.00
N ARG A 240 14.69 21.12 15.17
CA ARG A 240 13.51 21.95 15.43
C ARG A 240 12.24 21.21 15.05
N LEU A 241 11.25 21.25 15.91
CA LEU A 241 9.96 20.62 15.69
C LEU A 241 9.25 21.26 14.48
N LYS A 242 8.79 20.43 13.55
CA LYS A 242 8.15 20.82 12.29
C LYS A 242 6.69 20.38 12.21
N GLY A 243 6.37 19.22 12.74
CA GLY A 243 5.04 18.64 12.72
C GLY A 243 4.99 17.34 13.53
N VAL A 244 3.91 16.62 13.37
CA VAL A 244 3.68 15.31 13.96
C VAL A 244 3.03 14.39 12.93
N ILE A 245 3.34 13.09 12.98
CA ILE A 245 2.64 12.06 12.23
C ILE A 245 1.91 11.20 13.24
N THR A 246 0.68 10.80 12.95
CA THR A 246 -0.14 9.96 13.80
C THR A 246 -0.30 8.56 13.22
N ILE A 247 -0.77 7.61 14.04
CA ILE A 247 -0.86 6.21 13.64
C ILE A 247 -1.96 5.96 12.60
N ASP A 248 -3.03 6.74 12.63
CA ASP A 248 -4.13 6.72 11.67
C ASP A 248 -3.62 6.97 10.24
N ASP A 249 -2.87 8.07 10.02
CA ASP A 249 -2.25 8.41 8.73
C ASP A 249 -1.31 7.30 8.25
N VAL A 250 -0.49 6.75 9.18
CA VAL A 250 0.43 5.65 8.84
C VAL A 250 -0.31 4.36 8.48
N VAL A 251 -1.44 4.07 9.11
CA VAL A 251 -2.26 2.87 8.78
C VAL A 251 -2.86 3.00 7.39
N ASP A 252 -3.33 4.17 7.00
CA ASP A 252 -3.88 4.41 5.68
C ASP A 252 -2.80 4.27 4.60
N GLU A 253 -1.64 4.87 4.79
CA GLU A 253 -0.47 4.69 3.92
C GLU A 253 0.01 3.24 3.82
N MET A 254 0.00 2.50 4.94
CA MET A 254 0.32 1.06 4.94
C MET A 254 -0.68 0.27 4.12
N ARG A 255 -1.96 0.61 4.19
CA ARG A 255 -3.03 -0.05 3.45
C ARG A 255 -2.91 0.21 1.97
N GLU A 256 -2.76 1.47 1.55
CA GLU A 256 -2.57 1.85 0.14
C GLU A 256 -1.35 1.14 -0.47
N LYS A 257 -0.23 1.16 0.24
CA LYS A 257 0.99 0.46 -0.18
C LYS A 257 0.77 -1.04 -0.33
N HIS A 258 0.08 -1.67 0.62
CA HIS A 258 -0.18 -3.10 0.57
C HIS A 258 -1.14 -3.47 -0.57
N GLU A 259 -2.14 -2.66 -0.84
CA GLU A 259 -3.05 -2.81 -1.98
C GLU A 259 -2.29 -2.68 -3.31
N ALA A 260 -1.46 -1.66 -3.47
CA ALA A 260 -0.62 -1.47 -4.65
C ALA A 260 0.36 -2.64 -4.87
N GLU A 261 1.05 -3.11 -3.82
CA GLU A 261 1.94 -4.27 -3.89
C GLU A 261 1.19 -5.55 -4.28
N SER A 262 -0.02 -5.76 -3.73
CA SER A 262 -0.87 -6.91 -4.06
C SER A 262 -1.33 -6.88 -5.52
N GLN A 263 -1.71 -5.71 -6.02
CA GLN A 263 -2.10 -5.52 -7.42
C GLN A 263 -0.92 -5.75 -8.36
N MET A 264 0.26 -5.20 -8.06
CA MET A 264 1.49 -5.45 -8.83
C MET A 264 1.86 -6.93 -8.87
N ALA A 265 1.80 -7.62 -7.73
CA ALA A 265 2.05 -9.07 -7.66
C ALA A 265 1.04 -9.88 -8.49
N SER A 266 -0.17 -9.37 -8.66
CA SER A 266 -1.21 -9.95 -9.52
C SER A 266 -1.06 -9.62 -11.01
N GLY A 267 -0.06 -8.80 -11.39
CA GLY A 267 0.20 -8.43 -12.78
C GLY A 267 -0.63 -7.22 -13.25
N LEU A 268 -0.90 -6.28 -12.35
CA LEU A 268 -1.44 -4.98 -12.69
C LEU A 268 -0.32 -3.94 -12.69
N SER A 269 -0.32 -3.03 -13.65
CA SER A 269 0.75 -2.03 -13.81
C SER A 269 0.45 -0.69 -13.13
N SER A 270 -0.76 -0.52 -12.65
CA SER A 270 -1.21 0.66 -11.89
C SER A 270 -2.34 0.26 -10.95
N ASP A 271 -2.57 1.07 -9.96
CA ASP A 271 -3.69 0.92 -9.06
C ASP A 271 -5.01 1.13 -9.80
N ILE A 272 -5.93 0.17 -9.65
CA ILE A 272 -7.23 0.16 -10.31
C ILE A 272 -8.32 -0.41 -9.41
N ASP A 273 -9.49 0.23 -9.50
CA ASP A 273 -10.72 -0.21 -8.88
C ASP A 273 -11.73 -0.76 -9.89
N THR A 274 -12.74 -1.49 -9.39
CA THR A 274 -13.84 -2.00 -10.21
C THR A 274 -14.73 -0.89 -10.78
N SER A 275 -14.75 0.26 -10.14
CA SER A 275 -15.46 1.49 -10.54
C SER A 275 -14.74 2.27 -11.65
N ASP A 276 -13.45 2.03 -11.84
CA ASP A 276 -12.62 2.74 -12.82
C ASP A 276 -13.11 2.60 -14.27
N ASN A 277 -12.80 3.62 -15.06
CA ASN A 277 -13.10 3.64 -16.50
C ASN A 277 -12.47 2.43 -17.23
N ILE A 278 -13.19 1.86 -18.21
CA ILE A 278 -12.74 0.71 -19.02
C ILE A 278 -11.33 0.94 -19.61
N PHE A 279 -11.00 2.16 -20.01
CA PHE A 279 -9.69 2.47 -20.57
C PHE A 279 -8.57 2.41 -19.53
N LYS A 280 -8.81 2.91 -18.30
CA LYS A 280 -7.85 2.82 -17.16
C LYS A 280 -7.63 1.35 -16.79
N GLN A 281 -8.70 0.59 -16.60
CA GLN A 281 -8.63 -0.85 -16.31
C GLN A 281 -7.92 -1.63 -17.42
N THR A 282 -8.16 -1.32 -18.70
CA THR A 282 -7.47 -1.97 -19.82
C THR A 282 -5.99 -1.60 -19.85
N GLY A 283 -5.67 -0.33 -19.64
CA GLY A 283 -4.30 0.17 -19.57
C GLY A 283 -3.45 -0.50 -18.49
N ALA A 284 -4.03 -0.78 -17.33
CA ALA A 284 -3.35 -1.46 -16.24
C ALA A 284 -3.09 -2.95 -16.51
N ARG A 285 -3.95 -3.63 -17.22
CA ARG A 285 -3.88 -5.08 -17.48
C ARG A 285 -3.09 -5.44 -18.76
N LEU A 286 -3.25 -4.64 -19.81
CA LEU A 286 -2.76 -4.95 -21.15
C LEU A 286 -1.23 -5.15 -21.22
N PRO A 287 -0.36 -4.34 -20.58
CA PRO A 287 1.08 -4.51 -20.66
C PRO A 287 1.55 -5.91 -20.25
N TRP A 288 1.07 -6.40 -19.10
CA TRP A 288 1.45 -7.72 -18.60
C TRP A 288 0.87 -8.86 -19.45
N LEU A 289 -0.34 -8.71 -19.97
CA LEU A 289 -0.93 -9.68 -20.89
C LEU A 289 -0.15 -9.76 -22.20
N LEU A 290 0.36 -8.65 -22.73
CA LEU A 290 1.22 -8.63 -23.92
C LEU A 290 2.56 -9.28 -23.65
N ILE A 291 3.19 -9.05 -22.50
CA ILE A 291 4.42 -9.72 -22.10
C ILE A 291 4.18 -11.22 -21.98
N GLY A 292 3.08 -11.65 -21.35
CA GLY A 292 2.69 -13.06 -21.27
C GLY A 292 2.48 -13.70 -22.65
N MET A 293 1.80 -13.00 -23.54
CA MET A 293 1.60 -13.45 -24.93
C MET A 293 2.94 -13.64 -25.67
N ILE A 294 3.86 -12.68 -25.55
CA ILE A 294 5.20 -12.77 -26.15
C ILE A 294 5.95 -13.98 -25.57
N GLY A 295 5.93 -14.18 -24.25
CA GLY A 295 6.49 -15.36 -23.59
C GLY A 295 5.90 -16.67 -24.12
N GLY A 296 4.58 -16.73 -24.31
CA GLY A 296 3.89 -17.87 -24.90
C GLY A 296 4.31 -18.16 -26.34
N ILE A 297 4.54 -17.12 -27.15
CA ILE A 297 5.06 -17.26 -28.52
C ILE A 297 6.47 -17.86 -28.49
N PHE A 298 7.36 -17.37 -27.62
CA PHE A 298 8.70 -17.93 -27.46
C PHE A 298 8.65 -19.41 -27.02
N ASN A 299 7.77 -19.74 -26.05
CA ASN A 299 7.57 -21.10 -25.59
C ASN A 299 7.08 -22.03 -26.72
N SER A 300 6.15 -21.57 -27.54
CA SER A 300 5.68 -22.31 -28.74
C SER A 300 6.81 -22.56 -29.73
N GLN A 301 7.68 -21.58 -30.00
CA GLN A 301 8.83 -21.77 -30.89
C GLN A 301 9.88 -22.72 -30.29
N LEU A 302 10.12 -22.64 -28.98
CA LEU A 302 10.97 -23.57 -28.26
C LEU A 302 10.47 -25.01 -28.43
N LEU A 303 9.19 -25.26 -28.23
CA LEU A 303 8.57 -26.58 -28.44
C LEU A 303 8.71 -27.06 -29.91
N GLY A 304 8.59 -26.14 -30.85
CA GLY A 304 8.78 -26.44 -32.28
C GLY A 304 10.19 -27.00 -32.63
N ILE A 305 11.22 -26.63 -31.87
CA ILE A 305 12.60 -27.20 -32.06
C ILE A 305 12.61 -28.70 -31.73
N TYR A 306 11.71 -29.16 -30.84
CA TYR A 306 11.60 -30.55 -30.41
C TYR A 306 10.50 -31.37 -31.14
N ASP A 307 10.01 -30.90 -32.29
CA ASP A 307 8.94 -31.55 -33.05
C ASP A 307 9.24 -33.03 -33.37
N SER A 308 10.51 -33.34 -33.64
CA SER A 308 10.97 -34.74 -33.83
C SER A 308 10.77 -35.62 -32.59
N VAL A 309 10.87 -35.06 -31.38
CA VAL A 309 10.64 -35.79 -30.15
C VAL A 309 9.16 -36.05 -29.95
N PHE A 310 8.29 -35.08 -30.26
CA PHE A 310 6.84 -35.26 -30.23
C PHE A 310 6.36 -36.31 -31.27
N ALA A 311 6.95 -36.33 -32.45
CA ALA A 311 6.62 -37.32 -33.46
C ALA A 311 7.00 -38.75 -33.01
N MET A 312 8.08 -38.90 -32.24
CA MET A 312 8.50 -40.18 -31.69
C MET A 312 7.66 -40.65 -30.50
N ILE A 313 7.25 -39.68 -29.63
CA ILE A 313 6.59 -39.97 -28.36
C ILE A 313 5.47 -38.98 -28.13
N PRO A 314 4.32 -39.16 -28.80
CA PRO A 314 3.20 -38.21 -28.68
C PRO A 314 2.67 -38.00 -27.24
N GLN A 315 2.84 -39.04 -26.38
CA GLN A 315 2.32 -39.01 -24.98
C GLN A 315 2.98 -37.90 -24.13
N ILE A 316 4.20 -37.45 -24.44
CA ILE A 316 4.86 -36.40 -23.65
C ILE A 316 4.13 -35.05 -23.74
N SER A 317 3.41 -34.79 -24.84
CA SER A 317 2.62 -33.55 -24.98
C SER A 317 1.51 -33.41 -23.94
N LEU A 318 1.01 -34.52 -23.40
CA LEU A 318 -0.02 -34.53 -22.36
C LEU A 318 0.47 -33.92 -21.03
N PHE A 319 1.78 -33.90 -20.81
CA PHE A 319 2.38 -33.42 -19.56
C PHE A 319 2.89 -31.97 -19.62
N ILE A 320 2.82 -31.33 -20.80
CA ILE A 320 3.19 -29.91 -20.95
C ILE A 320 2.46 -29.01 -19.95
N PRO A 321 1.12 -29.09 -19.80
CA PRO A 321 0.41 -28.26 -18.81
C PRO A 321 0.82 -28.58 -17.37
N LEU A 322 1.14 -29.85 -17.07
CA LEU A 322 1.58 -30.25 -15.74
C LEU A 322 2.96 -29.64 -15.40
N ILE A 323 3.92 -29.71 -16.33
CA ILE A 323 5.27 -29.21 -16.12
C ILE A 323 5.27 -27.69 -15.96
N GLY A 324 4.61 -26.96 -16.90
CA GLY A 324 4.53 -25.49 -16.83
C GLY A 324 3.77 -25.02 -15.59
N GLY A 325 2.56 -25.50 -15.39
CA GLY A 325 1.74 -25.07 -14.23
C GLY A 325 2.40 -25.38 -12.88
N THR A 326 3.10 -26.52 -12.75
CA THR A 326 3.82 -26.85 -11.51
C THR A 326 5.05 -25.95 -11.32
N GLY A 327 5.85 -25.76 -12.38
CA GLY A 327 7.01 -24.88 -12.34
C GLY A 327 6.65 -23.45 -11.94
N GLY A 328 5.72 -22.84 -12.68
CA GLY A 328 5.26 -21.46 -12.40
C GLY A 328 4.70 -21.28 -10.98
N ASN A 329 3.94 -22.24 -10.47
CA ASN A 329 3.42 -22.18 -9.10
C ASN A 329 4.53 -22.25 -8.04
N VAL A 330 5.53 -23.11 -8.21
CA VAL A 330 6.66 -23.24 -7.27
C VAL A 330 7.53 -21.97 -7.31
N GLY A 331 7.84 -21.46 -8.49
CA GLY A 331 8.59 -20.23 -8.64
C GLY A 331 7.89 -19.02 -8.00
N MET A 332 6.59 -18.89 -8.24
CA MET A 332 5.79 -17.84 -7.61
C MET A 332 5.79 -17.96 -6.07
N GLN A 333 5.61 -19.18 -5.51
CA GLN A 333 5.63 -19.38 -4.05
C GLN A 333 6.99 -18.99 -3.45
N SER A 334 8.10 -19.44 -4.05
CA SER A 334 9.45 -19.09 -3.58
C SER A 334 9.70 -17.58 -3.68
N SER A 335 9.28 -16.95 -4.77
CA SER A 335 9.41 -15.50 -4.97
C SER A 335 8.61 -14.70 -3.95
N THR A 336 7.36 -15.08 -3.71
CA THR A 336 6.50 -14.38 -2.74
C THR A 336 7.11 -14.37 -1.34
N ILE A 337 7.70 -15.49 -0.89
CA ILE A 337 8.35 -15.56 0.42
C ILE A 337 9.55 -14.60 0.48
N VAL A 338 10.39 -14.57 -0.55
CA VAL A 338 11.57 -13.70 -0.60
C VAL A 338 11.17 -12.22 -0.65
N VAL A 339 10.16 -11.87 -1.44
CA VAL A 339 9.66 -10.49 -1.53
C VAL A 339 9.08 -10.03 -0.20
N GLN A 340 8.31 -10.86 0.49
CA GLN A 340 7.80 -10.54 1.83
C GLN A 340 8.93 -10.33 2.86
N ASP A 341 9.98 -11.14 2.82
CA ASP A 341 11.13 -10.98 3.71
C ASP A 341 11.92 -9.70 3.39
N LEU A 342 12.01 -9.32 2.11
CA LEU A 342 12.61 -8.06 1.69
C LEU A 342 11.78 -6.85 2.15
N ALA A 343 10.46 -6.88 1.98
CA ALA A 343 9.54 -5.83 2.42
C ALA A 343 9.60 -5.61 3.94
N ARG A 344 9.69 -6.68 4.73
CA ARG A 344 9.85 -6.61 6.19
C ARG A 344 11.23 -6.12 6.66
N GLY A 345 12.19 -5.96 5.74
CA GLY A 345 13.57 -5.60 6.08
C GLY A 345 14.29 -6.65 6.96
N THR A 346 13.78 -7.89 7.00
CA THR A 346 14.35 -8.98 7.80
C THR A 346 15.51 -9.68 7.11
N LEU A 347 15.70 -9.46 5.81
CA LEU A 347 16.76 -10.04 5.00
C LEU A 347 18.09 -9.28 5.20
N ASP A 348 18.95 -9.82 6.07
CA ASP A 348 20.35 -9.41 6.14
C ASP A 348 21.12 -9.99 4.93
N LEU A 349 21.83 -9.14 4.17
CA LEU A 349 22.67 -9.53 3.04
C LEU A 349 23.62 -10.69 3.37
N LYS A 350 24.07 -10.79 4.62
CA LYS A 350 24.94 -11.88 5.10
C LYS A 350 24.19 -13.23 5.21
N ARG A 351 22.89 -13.22 5.27
CA ARG A 351 22.05 -14.43 5.40
C ARG A 351 21.50 -14.97 4.09
N ILE A 352 21.61 -14.20 2.99
CA ILE A 352 21.11 -14.61 1.65
C ILE A 352 21.54 -16.03 1.26
N PRO A 353 22.82 -16.45 1.40
CA PRO A 353 23.21 -17.80 1.01
C PRO A 353 22.50 -18.90 1.82
N ARG A 354 22.21 -18.62 3.09
CA ARG A 354 21.48 -19.53 3.96
C ARG A 354 20.01 -19.61 3.60
N THR A 355 19.41 -18.49 3.24
CA THR A 355 18.00 -18.44 2.77
C THR A 355 17.83 -19.25 1.50
N ILE A 356 18.71 -19.05 0.50
CA ILE A 356 18.70 -19.83 -0.76
C ILE A 356 18.93 -21.33 -0.47
N LEU A 357 19.81 -21.68 0.44
CA LEU A 357 20.06 -23.08 0.80
C LEU A 357 18.85 -23.72 1.47
N ASN A 358 18.18 -23.01 2.35
CA ASN A 358 16.96 -23.49 3.00
C ASN A 358 15.85 -23.71 1.96
N ASP A 359 15.64 -22.75 1.05
CA ASP A 359 14.65 -22.88 -0.02
C ASP A 359 14.96 -24.04 -0.96
N LEU A 360 16.22 -24.25 -1.29
CA LEU A 360 16.67 -25.41 -2.05
C LEU A 360 16.37 -26.74 -1.32
N CYS A 361 16.55 -26.81 -0.01
CA CYS A 361 16.19 -27.98 0.78
C CYS A 361 14.67 -28.23 0.74
N VAL A 362 13.85 -27.19 0.86
CA VAL A 362 12.40 -27.26 0.73
C VAL A 362 12.02 -27.73 -0.68
N ALA A 363 12.62 -27.16 -1.70
CA ALA A 363 12.42 -27.53 -3.10
C ALA A 363 12.73 -29.01 -3.36
N LEU A 364 13.80 -29.56 -2.79
CA LEU A 364 14.17 -30.98 -2.90
C LEU A 364 13.08 -31.90 -2.31
N VAL A 365 12.50 -31.53 -1.19
CA VAL A 365 11.41 -32.29 -0.57
C VAL A 365 10.16 -32.22 -1.47
N ILE A 366 9.76 -31.02 -1.89
CA ILE A 366 8.60 -30.82 -2.77
C ILE A 366 8.78 -31.55 -4.09
N ALA A 367 9.93 -31.41 -4.75
CA ALA A 367 10.27 -32.09 -5.99
C ALA A 367 10.17 -33.62 -5.85
N SER A 368 10.68 -34.18 -4.74
CA SER A 368 10.62 -35.62 -4.48
C SER A 368 9.18 -36.10 -4.34
N VAL A 369 8.35 -35.39 -3.58
CA VAL A 369 6.96 -35.76 -3.35
C VAL A 369 6.15 -35.67 -4.65
N ILE A 370 6.23 -34.54 -5.36
CA ILE A 370 5.45 -34.33 -6.59
C ILE A 370 5.88 -35.32 -7.69
N SER A 371 7.19 -35.50 -7.88
CA SER A 371 7.71 -36.45 -8.87
C SER A 371 7.30 -37.89 -8.56
N MET A 372 7.29 -38.27 -7.28
CA MET A 372 6.83 -39.59 -6.85
C MET A 372 5.33 -39.79 -7.14
N VAL A 373 4.50 -38.80 -6.85
CA VAL A 373 3.06 -38.84 -7.16
C VAL A 373 2.81 -39.02 -8.65
N VAL A 374 3.52 -38.24 -9.48
CA VAL A 374 3.39 -38.32 -10.95
C VAL A 374 3.94 -39.65 -11.48
N PHE A 375 5.02 -40.16 -10.90
CA PHE A 375 5.55 -41.48 -11.26
C PHE A 375 4.53 -42.58 -10.99
N VAL A 376 3.92 -42.59 -9.81
CA VAL A 376 2.89 -43.56 -9.43
C VAL A 376 1.65 -43.44 -10.32
N TYR A 377 1.21 -42.21 -10.62
CA TYR A 377 0.11 -41.97 -11.56
C TYR A 377 0.41 -42.58 -12.93
N ASN A 378 1.57 -42.31 -13.49
CA ASN A 378 1.98 -42.81 -14.80
C ASN A 378 2.14 -44.34 -14.83
N TYR A 379 2.55 -44.95 -13.72
CA TYR A 379 2.64 -46.41 -13.60
C TYR A 379 1.30 -47.10 -13.85
N PHE A 380 0.20 -46.53 -13.41
CA PHE A 380 -1.12 -47.11 -13.63
C PHE A 380 -1.71 -46.77 -15.02
N TYR A 381 -1.44 -45.58 -15.55
CA TYR A 381 -2.11 -45.08 -16.75
C TYR A 381 -1.31 -45.23 -18.04
N ILE A 382 -0.02 -44.93 -18.04
CA ILE A 382 0.81 -44.86 -19.26
C ILE A 382 1.53 -46.19 -19.55
N LYS A 383 2.02 -46.88 -18.52
CA LYS A 383 2.71 -48.17 -18.59
C LYS A 383 4.00 -48.17 -19.48
N ASP A 384 4.47 -47.01 -19.94
CA ASP A 384 5.73 -46.87 -20.64
C ASP A 384 6.77 -46.32 -19.65
N MET A 385 7.79 -47.15 -19.35
CA MET A 385 8.79 -46.83 -18.34
C MET A 385 9.64 -45.61 -18.71
N LEU A 386 9.91 -45.38 -20.00
CA LEU A 386 10.69 -44.24 -20.44
C LEU A 386 9.91 -42.94 -20.32
N VAL A 387 8.61 -42.92 -20.65
CA VAL A 387 7.74 -41.76 -20.42
C VAL A 387 7.63 -41.45 -18.94
N MET A 388 7.40 -42.48 -18.11
CA MET A 388 7.29 -42.32 -16.65
C MET A 388 8.58 -41.72 -16.07
N ALA A 389 9.73 -42.26 -16.42
CA ALA A 389 11.02 -41.75 -15.95
C ALA A 389 11.29 -40.31 -16.44
N SER A 390 11.02 -40.06 -17.72
CA SER A 390 11.23 -38.77 -18.36
C SER A 390 10.40 -37.67 -17.70
N VAL A 391 9.09 -37.89 -17.56
CA VAL A 391 8.18 -36.87 -16.95
C VAL A 391 8.54 -36.63 -15.48
N SER A 392 8.74 -37.71 -14.72
CA SER A 392 9.02 -37.57 -13.28
C SER A 392 10.38 -36.93 -13.00
N LEU A 393 11.43 -37.33 -13.76
CA LEU A 393 12.76 -36.72 -13.61
C LEU A 393 12.75 -35.25 -14.04
N SER A 394 12.07 -34.95 -15.15
CA SER A 394 11.92 -33.57 -15.61
C SER A 394 11.20 -32.70 -14.58
N LEU A 395 10.10 -33.19 -14.03
CA LEU A 395 9.35 -32.45 -13.01
C LEU A 395 10.18 -32.23 -11.75
N PHE A 396 10.99 -33.22 -11.33
CA PHE A 396 11.91 -33.08 -10.21
C PHE A 396 12.91 -31.93 -10.44
N VAL A 397 13.54 -31.89 -11.62
CA VAL A 397 14.52 -30.85 -11.95
C VAL A 397 13.84 -29.49 -12.14
N VAL A 398 12.69 -29.44 -12.81
CA VAL A 398 11.93 -28.19 -13.02
C VAL A 398 11.53 -27.54 -11.71
N VAL A 399 11.03 -28.28 -10.74
CA VAL A 399 10.65 -27.77 -9.42
C VAL A 399 11.86 -27.15 -8.71
N ILE A 400 13.02 -27.79 -8.78
CA ILE A 400 14.25 -27.24 -8.17
C ILE A 400 14.68 -25.96 -8.89
N CYS A 401 14.68 -25.94 -10.23
CA CYS A 401 15.02 -24.75 -11.00
C CYS A 401 14.05 -23.59 -10.73
N ALA A 402 12.75 -23.86 -10.74
CA ALA A 402 11.71 -22.86 -10.49
C ALA A 402 11.83 -22.23 -9.09
N SER A 403 12.04 -23.04 -8.05
CA SER A 403 12.30 -22.53 -6.69
C SER A 403 13.55 -21.65 -6.64
N LEU A 404 14.64 -22.09 -7.28
CA LEU A 404 15.89 -21.32 -7.30
C LEU A 404 15.73 -19.98 -8.02
N PHE A 405 15.10 -19.96 -9.19
CA PHE A 405 14.84 -18.71 -9.93
C PHE A 405 13.86 -17.82 -9.18
N GLY A 406 12.79 -18.40 -8.63
CA GLY A 406 11.84 -17.69 -7.79
C GLY A 406 12.50 -16.96 -6.61
N SER A 407 13.49 -17.57 -5.97
CA SER A 407 14.22 -16.96 -4.85
C SER A 407 15.30 -15.96 -5.29
N VAL A 408 16.03 -16.24 -6.36
CA VAL A 408 17.20 -15.45 -6.79
C VAL A 408 16.78 -14.16 -7.51
N ILE A 409 15.73 -14.20 -8.33
CA ILE A 409 15.33 -13.04 -9.14
C ILE A 409 14.93 -11.83 -8.29
N PRO A 410 14.07 -11.93 -7.28
CA PRO A 410 13.75 -10.79 -6.42
C PRO A 410 14.97 -10.21 -5.70
N LEU A 411 15.91 -11.07 -5.28
CA LEU A 411 17.16 -10.63 -4.65
C LEU A 411 18.05 -9.84 -5.61
N LEU A 412 18.13 -10.27 -6.87
CA LEU A 412 18.87 -9.54 -7.90
C LEU A 412 18.21 -8.20 -8.22
N MET A 413 16.87 -8.15 -8.32
CA MET A 413 16.15 -6.90 -8.58
C MET A 413 16.37 -5.90 -7.44
N ASN A 414 16.27 -6.33 -6.21
CA ASN A 414 16.56 -5.51 -5.05
C ASN A 414 18.01 -4.98 -5.06
N ALA A 415 18.97 -5.81 -5.48
CA ALA A 415 20.37 -5.39 -5.57
C ALA A 415 20.62 -4.29 -6.61
N VAL A 416 19.83 -4.26 -7.69
CA VAL A 416 19.86 -3.19 -8.72
C VAL A 416 18.85 -2.07 -8.44
N LYS A 417 18.23 -2.04 -7.25
CA LYS A 417 17.25 -1.04 -6.82
C LYS A 417 15.98 -1.00 -7.68
N ILE A 418 15.58 -2.12 -8.22
CA ILE A 418 14.28 -2.31 -8.86
C ILE A 418 13.37 -2.97 -7.83
N ASP A 419 12.14 -2.48 -7.73
CA ASP A 419 11.14 -3.03 -6.79
C ASP A 419 10.93 -4.54 -7.04
N PRO A 420 11.23 -5.41 -6.05
CA PRO A 420 11.08 -6.85 -6.20
C PRO A 420 9.63 -7.30 -6.41
N ALA A 421 8.64 -6.54 -5.95
CA ALA A 421 7.23 -6.87 -6.12
C ALA A 421 6.83 -6.93 -7.61
N ARG A 422 7.50 -6.13 -8.47
CA ARG A 422 7.31 -6.16 -9.93
C ARG A 422 7.79 -7.44 -10.59
N ALA A 423 8.65 -8.22 -9.94
CA ALA A 423 9.18 -9.48 -10.48
C ALA A 423 8.30 -10.68 -10.13
N THR A 424 7.43 -10.56 -9.14
CA THR A 424 6.52 -11.63 -8.77
C THR A 424 5.40 -11.78 -9.80
N GLY A 425 4.68 -12.88 -9.77
CA GLY A 425 3.56 -13.10 -10.67
C GLY A 425 3.95 -13.37 -12.12
N PRO A 426 3.47 -12.57 -13.10
CA PRO A 426 3.55 -12.93 -14.52
C PRO A 426 4.98 -13.13 -15.05
N PHE A 427 5.95 -12.35 -14.57
CA PHE A 427 7.34 -12.45 -15.05
C PHE A 427 8.00 -13.78 -14.67
N ILE A 428 7.87 -14.18 -13.40
CA ILE A 428 8.42 -15.46 -12.93
C ILE A 428 7.72 -16.63 -13.60
N THR A 429 6.39 -16.58 -13.71
CA THR A 429 5.62 -17.62 -14.38
C THR A 429 6.08 -17.83 -15.83
N ILE A 430 6.26 -16.75 -16.60
CA ILE A 430 6.74 -16.83 -18.00
C ILE A 430 8.14 -17.43 -18.06
N LEU A 431 9.02 -17.01 -17.16
CA LEU A 431 10.40 -17.51 -17.14
C LEU A 431 10.46 -18.99 -16.76
N ASP A 432 9.70 -19.39 -15.76
CA ASP A 432 9.60 -20.78 -15.30
C ASP A 432 8.97 -21.68 -16.35
N ASP A 433 7.98 -21.21 -17.11
CA ASP A 433 7.40 -21.92 -18.22
C ASP A 433 8.45 -22.18 -19.32
N LEU A 434 9.24 -21.18 -19.71
CA LEU A 434 10.28 -21.31 -20.71
C LEU A 434 11.37 -22.29 -20.26
N ILE A 435 11.89 -22.11 -19.05
CA ILE A 435 12.94 -22.96 -18.49
C ILE A 435 12.41 -24.37 -18.25
N GLY A 436 11.19 -24.49 -17.71
CA GLY A 436 10.53 -25.76 -17.45
C GLY A 436 10.36 -26.59 -18.72
N MET A 437 9.91 -25.96 -19.80
CA MET A 437 9.77 -26.64 -21.11
C MET A 437 11.11 -27.00 -21.69
N PHE A 438 12.12 -26.13 -21.64
CA PHE A 438 13.47 -26.43 -22.09
C PHE A 438 14.07 -27.63 -21.35
N VAL A 439 14.00 -27.66 -20.04
CA VAL A 439 14.48 -28.76 -19.19
C VAL A 439 13.72 -30.05 -19.51
N TYR A 440 12.38 -29.97 -19.60
CA TYR A 440 11.55 -31.12 -19.90
C TYR A 440 11.93 -31.77 -21.26
N MET A 441 12.00 -30.97 -22.30
CA MET A 441 12.34 -31.48 -23.65
C MET A 441 13.77 -32.01 -23.73
N THR A 442 14.72 -31.33 -23.08
CA THR A 442 16.12 -31.74 -23.05
C THR A 442 16.29 -33.08 -22.33
N ILE A 443 15.69 -33.26 -21.14
CA ILE A 443 15.77 -34.53 -20.40
C ILE A 443 15.08 -35.66 -21.19
N THR A 444 13.93 -35.37 -21.77
CA THR A 444 13.20 -36.33 -22.58
C THR A 444 14.03 -36.76 -23.77
N GLN A 445 14.61 -35.84 -24.52
CA GLN A 445 15.48 -36.14 -25.65
C GLN A 445 16.72 -36.95 -25.26
N ALA A 446 17.35 -36.61 -24.14
CA ALA A 446 18.54 -37.30 -23.64
C ALA A 446 18.23 -38.76 -23.24
N LEU A 447 17.15 -39.00 -22.53
CA LEU A 447 16.73 -40.35 -22.12
C LEU A 447 16.41 -41.24 -23.32
N TYR A 448 15.65 -40.71 -24.29
CA TYR A 448 15.30 -41.49 -25.48
C TYR A 448 16.47 -41.66 -26.46
N GLY A 449 17.39 -40.70 -26.53
CA GLY A 449 18.61 -40.83 -27.33
C GLY A 449 19.61 -41.82 -26.78
N HIS A 450 19.58 -42.10 -25.47
CA HIS A 450 20.50 -43.02 -24.81
C HIS A 450 20.00 -44.47 -24.74
N PHE A 451 18.68 -44.68 -24.75
CA PHE A 451 18.05 -46.01 -24.64
C PHE A 451 17.49 -46.55 -25.96
N ARG A 452 17.78 -45.92 -27.08
CA ARG A 452 17.64 -46.41 -28.47
C ARG A 452 18.98 -46.68 -29.08
#